data_e2934c7eb2499c542b1771f1614fd77c
#
_entry.id   e2934c7eb2499c542b1771f1614fd77c
#
_cell.length_a   1.000
_cell.length_b   1.000
_cell.length_c   1.000
_cell.angle_alpha   90.00
_cell.angle_beta   90.00
_cell.angle_gamma   90.00
#
_symmetry.space_group_name_H-M   'P 1'
#
loop_
_entity.id
_entity.type
_entity.pdbx_description
1 polymer ?
#
loop_
_entity_poly.entity_id
_entity_poly.type
_entity_poly.pdbx_seq_one_letter_code
_entity_poly.pdbx_strand_id
1 'polypeptide(L)'
;YEIYFKRSFSLSSGYIQRMTFEKRLLLVHAHPDDETINNGVTMAKYVADGALVTLVTCTRGEEGEVLVPSLANLASSADDQLGEHRVIELTNAMAELGVKDFRFLGAPVKQWRDSGMMGTEPNERADVFWQADLDEAANELVKIVLETKPQVMITYDEFGGYGHPDHIKAHQVAMRGAELAAKAGWQISKIYWNTMPRSVIQKGIDKMKEVGSDFFGAESADDLPFAKPDELVTSLVSAPEFVDKKMAAMKAHETQISVDGPFFALSNNLGLSVWGDEYYTLVKGDKAQPFDADGRELDLFSGVN
;
A
#
# COMPACT_ATOMS: atom_id res chain seq x y z
N TYR A 1 53.00 6.87 -60.48
CA TYR A 1 51.53 6.83 -60.29
C TYR A 1 51.24 6.42 -58.89
N GLU A 2 50.98 7.41 -58.03
CA GLU A 2 50.53 7.20 -56.60
C GLU A 2 49.02 7.16 -56.61
N ILE A 3 48.46 6.08 -55.96
CA ILE A 3 47.04 5.95 -55.71
C ILE A 3 46.85 6.22 -54.25
N TYR A 4 46.24 7.36 -53.86
CA TYR A 4 45.81 7.70 -52.51
C TYR A 4 44.49 6.94 -52.16
N PHE A 5 44.55 6.05 -51.24
CA PHE A 5 43.37 5.49 -50.60
C PHE A 5 42.90 6.37 -49.43
N LYS A 6 41.82 7.13 -49.64
CA LYS A 6 41.08 7.77 -48.52
C LYS A 6 40.31 6.72 -47.74
N ARG A 7 40.77 6.43 -46.56
CA ARG A 7 39.93 5.72 -45.57
C ARG A 7 38.94 6.71 -44.95
N SER A 8 37.65 6.57 -45.26
CA SER A 8 36.58 7.23 -44.55
C SER A 8 36.34 6.47 -43.22
N PHE A 9 36.64 7.15 -42.11
CA PHE A 9 36.19 6.68 -40.80
C PHE A 9 34.71 6.98 -40.66
N SER A 10 33.88 5.94 -40.72
CA SER A 10 32.48 5.99 -40.27
C SER A 10 32.45 6.02 -38.75
N LEU A 11 32.07 7.15 -38.18
CA LEU A 11 31.71 7.25 -36.75
C LEU A 11 30.43 6.48 -36.56
N SER A 12 30.53 5.25 -36.03
CA SER A 12 29.38 4.52 -35.51
C SER A 12 28.83 5.32 -34.34
N SER A 13 27.63 5.85 -34.51
CA SER A 13 26.81 6.42 -33.47
C SER A 13 26.62 5.35 -32.37
N GLY A 14 27.45 5.46 -31.32
CA GLY A 14 27.28 4.66 -30.12
C GLY A 14 25.93 5.02 -29.48
N TYR A 15 24.96 4.13 -29.58
CA TYR A 15 23.78 4.15 -28.70
C TYR A 15 24.31 4.06 -27.28
N ILE A 16 24.33 5.19 -26.57
CA ILE A 16 24.41 5.21 -25.12
C ILE A 16 23.08 4.63 -24.67
N GLN A 17 23.06 3.31 -24.38
CA GLN A 17 21.97 2.67 -23.70
C GLN A 17 21.93 3.32 -22.31
N ARG A 18 21.06 4.33 -22.15
CA ARG A 18 20.72 4.82 -20.80
C ARG A 18 20.30 3.57 -20.02
N MET A 19 21.11 3.16 -19.06
CA MET A 19 20.67 2.22 -18.06
C MET A 19 19.49 2.90 -17.37
N THR A 20 18.27 2.53 -17.74
CA THR A 20 17.09 2.98 -17.05
C THR A 20 17.15 2.38 -15.64
N PHE A 21 17.20 3.26 -14.66
CA PHE A 21 17.11 2.85 -13.26
C PHE A 21 15.79 2.11 -13.08
N GLU A 22 15.86 0.83 -12.67
CA GLU A 22 14.69 0.00 -12.45
C GLU A 22 14.08 0.36 -11.09
N LYS A 23 12.91 1.01 -11.10
CA LYS A 23 12.15 1.35 -9.90
C LYS A 23 11.59 0.08 -9.27
N ARG A 24 11.82 -0.13 -7.97
CA ARG A 24 11.29 -1.25 -7.19
C ARG A 24 10.64 -0.73 -5.93
N LEU A 25 9.32 -0.92 -5.86
CA LEU A 25 8.44 -0.50 -4.78
C LEU A 25 8.02 -1.71 -3.96
N LEU A 26 8.13 -1.61 -2.64
CA LEU A 26 7.61 -2.58 -1.69
C LEU A 26 6.49 -1.95 -0.88
N LEU A 27 5.35 -2.64 -0.77
CA LEU A 27 4.28 -2.27 0.15
C LEU A 27 4.16 -3.36 1.23
N VAL A 28 3.95 -2.96 2.47
CA VAL A 28 3.72 -3.87 3.59
C VAL A 28 2.41 -3.50 4.26
N HIS A 29 1.42 -4.38 4.12
CA HIS A 29 0.05 -4.21 4.63
C HIS A 29 -0.34 -5.35 5.55
N ALA A 30 -1.33 -5.11 6.43
CA ALA A 30 -1.79 -6.08 7.41
C ALA A 30 -2.72 -7.12 6.80
N HIS A 31 -3.76 -6.67 6.08
CA HIS A 31 -4.84 -7.52 5.56
C HIS A 31 -5.05 -7.31 4.06
N PRO A 32 -5.65 -8.30 3.36
CA PRO A 32 -6.16 -8.10 2.02
C PRO A 32 -7.27 -7.03 2.03
N ASP A 33 -7.16 -5.97 1.26
CA ASP A 33 -7.95 -4.76 1.05
C ASP A 33 -7.23 -3.46 1.43
N ASP A 34 -6.42 -3.44 2.47
CA ASP A 34 -5.66 -2.27 2.93
C ASP A 34 -4.83 -1.63 1.81
N GLU A 35 -4.18 -2.49 1.00
CA GLU A 35 -3.34 -2.05 -0.11
C GLU A 35 -4.13 -1.32 -1.19
N THR A 36 -5.33 -1.81 -1.46
CA THR A 36 -6.21 -1.22 -2.48
C THR A 36 -6.81 0.09 -2.00
N ILE A 37 -7.28 0.13 -0.75
CA ILE A 37 -7.87 1.34 -0.14
C ILE A 37 -6.81 2.46 -0.09
N ASN A 38 -5.63 2.16 0.42
CA ASN A 38 -4.60 3.17 0.69
C ASN A 38 -3.70 3.49 -0.51
N ASN A 39 -3.44 2.51 -1.40
CA ASN A 39 -2.37 2.61 -2.41
C ASN A 39 -2.78 2.12 -3.80
N GLY A 40 -4.08 1.97 -4.09
CA GLY A 40 -4.56 1.40 -5.35
C GLY A 40 -4.09 2.19 -6.58
N VAL A 41 -4.21 3.52 -6.59
CA VAL A 41 -3.73 4.33 -7.73
C VAL A 41 -2.20 4.38 -7.78
N THR A 42 -1.53 4.41 -6.63
CA THR A 42 -0.06 4.38 -6.54
C THR A 42 0.49 3.10 -7.16
N MET A 43 -0.05 1.94 -6.77
CA MET A 43 0.39 0.67 -7.34
C MET A 43 0.13 0.63 -8.86
N ALA A 44 -1.09 0.96 -9.30
CA ALA A 44 -1.45 0.93 -10.72
C ALA A 44 -0.56 1.89 -11.55
N LYS A 45 -0.30 3.10 -11.03
CA LYS A 45 0.58 4.08 -11.67
C LYS A 45 2.00 3.54 -11.81
N TYR A 46 2.62 3.07 -10.72
CA TYR A 46 4.00 2.61 -10.79
C TYR A 46 4.16 1.34 -11.63
N VAL A 47 3.17 0.43 -11.64
CA VAL A 47 3.14 -0.69 -12.59
C VAL A 47 3.10 -0.19 -14.04
N ALA A 48 2.24 0.78 -14.35
CA ALA A 48 2.14 1.35 -15.69
C ALA A 48 3.44 2.10 -16.12
N ASP A 49 4.14 2.72 -15.16
CA ASP A 49 5.44 3.36 -15.36
C ASP A 49 6.60 2.35 -15.49
N GLY A 50 6.33 1.03 -15.42
CA GLY A 50 7.31 -0.04 -15.56
C GLY A 50 8.11 -0.35 -14.29
N ALA A 51 7.66 0.09 -13.12
CA ALA A 51 8.27 -0.30 -11.85
C ALA A 51 7.91 -1.75 -11.48
N LEU A 52 8.83 -2.42 -10.80
CA LEU A 52 8.54 -3.67 -10.11
C LEU A 52 7.87 -3.35 -8.77
N VAL A 53 6.61 -3.74 -8.65
CA VAL A 53 5.82 -3.53 -7.43
C VAL A 53 5.64 -4.87 -6.73
N THR A 54 6.10 -4.95 -5.47
CA THR A 54 5.93 -6.11 -4.59
C THR A 54 5.01 -5.72 -3.44
N LEU A 55 3.95 -6.48 -3.23
CA LEU A 55 3.08 -6.38 -2.07
C LEU A 55 3.37 -7.51 -1.09
N VAL A 56 3.49 -7.17 0.19
CA VAL A 56 3.51 -8.13 1.30
C VAL A 56 2.31 -7.87 2.19
N THR A 57 1.44 -8.87 2.33
CA THR A 57 0.29 -8.85 3.25
C THR A 57 0.60 -9.75 4.44
N CYS A 58 0.44 -9.25 5.67
CA CYS A 58 0.95 -9.92 6.86
C CYS A 58 0.07 -11.10 7.32
N THR A 59 -1.26 -10.98 7.19
CA THR A 59 -2.24 -12.01 7.54
C THR A 59 -3.23 -12.20 6.38
N ARG A 60 -4.15 -13.14 6.51
CA ARG A 60 -5.23 -13.33 5.53
C ARG A 60 -6.52 -12.61 5.93
N GLY A 61 -6.53 -11.92 7.07
CA GLY A 61 -7.70 -11.20 7.56
C GLY A 61 -8.84 -12.12 8.01
N GLU A 62 -8.51 -13.19 8.70
CA GLU A 62 -9.43 -14.27 9.09
C GLU A 62 -10.53 -13.81 10.07
N GLU A 63 -10.26 -12.76 10.85
CA GLU A 63 -11.20 -12.20 11.84
C GLU A 63 -12.08 -11.07 11.28
N GLY A 64 -11.99 -10.80 9.97
CA GLY A 64 -12.80 -9.77 9.31
C GLY A 64 -14.30 -10.06 9.39
N GLU A 65 -15.11 -9.02 9.35
CA GLU A 65 -16.57 -9.15 9.20
C GLU A 65 -16.91 -9.58 7.78
N VAL A 66 -17.86 -10.51 7.62
CA VAL A 66 -18.33 -10.92 6.29
C VAL A 66 -19.55 -10.10 5.91
N LEU A 67 -19.37 -9.10 5.03
CA LEU A 67 -20.44 -8.18 4.61
C LEU A 67 -21.45 -8.80 3.63
N VAL A 68 -21.12 -9.93 3.00
CA VAL A 68 -21.99 -10.62 2.05
C VAL A 68 -22.82 -11.70 2.77
N PRO A 69 -24.15 -11.53 2.94
CA PRO A 69 -24.96 -12.46 3.72
C PRO A 69 -24.92 -13.92 3.25
N SER A 70 -24.79 -14.15 1.93
CA SER A 70 -24.70 -15.51 1.37
C SER A 70 -23.36 -16.20 1.66
N LEU A 71 -22.36 -15.46 2.14
CA LEU A 71 -21.02 -15.94 2.50
C LEU A 71 -20.78 -15.91 4.02
N ALA A 72 -21.79 -15.60 4.82
CA ALA A 72 -21.68 -15.46 6.29
C ALA A 72 -21.09 -16.69 6.98
N ASN A 73 -21.24 -17.89 6.39
CA ASN A 73 -20.62 -19.12 6.90
C ASN A 73 -19.08 -19.11 6.85
N LEU A 74 -18.44 -18.23 6.06
CA LEU A 74 -16.98 -18.13 5.97
C LEU A 74 -16.35 -17.53 7.23
N ALA A 75 -17.13 -16.81 8.05
CA ALA A 75 -16.64 -16.13 9.25
C ALA A 75 -15.87 -17.05 10.21
N SER A 76 -14.92 -16.48 10.95
CA SER A 76 -14.11 -17.20 11.95
C SER A 76 -14.96 -17.90 13.03
N SER A 77 -16.14 -17.34 13.35
CA SER A 77 -17.13 -17.91 14.29
C SER A 77 -17.98 -19.05 13.70
N ALA A 78 -17.82 -19.38 12.40
CA ALA A 78 -18.57 -20.42 11.70
C ALA A 78 -17.63 -21.47 11.09
N ASP A 79 -17.44 -21.48 9.76
CA ASP A 79 -16.58 -22.48 9.08
C ASP A 79 -15.09 -22.09 9.08
N ASP A 80 -14.74 -20.87 9.49
CA ASP A 80 -13.37 -20.33 9.56
C ASP A 80 -12.61 -20.42 8.21
N GLN A 81 -13.28 -20.06 7.13
CA GLN A 81 -12.75 -20.13 5.75
C GLN A 81 -12.54 -18.76 5.10
N LEU A 82 -12.79 -17.67 5.85
CA LEU A 82 -12.67 -16.32 5.31
C LEU A 82 -11.26 -16.03 4.79
N GLY A 83 -10.22 -16.46 5.50
CA GLY A 83 -8.84 -16.25 5.09
C GLY A 83 -8.51 -16.84 3.72
N GLU A 84 -8.97 -18.08 3.44
CA GLU A 84 -8.80 -18.67 2.10
C GLU A 84 -9.57 -17.92 1.04
N HIS A 85 -10.78 -17.46 1.35
CA HIS A 85 -11.58 -16.66 0.42
C HIS A 85 -10.90 -15.32 0.08
N ARG A 86 -10.38 -14.62 1.10
CA ARG A 86 -9.68 -13.34 0.93
C ARG A 86 -8.37 -13.45 0.13
N VAL A 87 -7.73 -14.62 0.09
CA VAL A 87 -6.62 -14.88 -0.85
C VAL A 87 -7.09 -14.78 -2.30
N ILE A 88 -8.30 -15.25 -2.60
CA ILE A 88 -8.90 -15.16 -3.95
C ILE A 88 -9.24 -13.70 -4.26
N GLU A 89 -9.84 -12.98 -3.31
CA GLU A 89 -10.16 -11.55 -3.44
C GLU A 89 -8.90 -10.74 -3.72
N LEU A 90 -7.83 -10.93 -2.93
CA LEU A 90 -6.54 -10.26 -3.15
C LEU A 90 -5.96 -10.58 -4.52
N THR A 91 -6.03 -11.84 -4.96
CA THR A 91 -5.55 -12.24 -6.29
C THR A 91 -6.28 -11.49 -7.40
N ASN A 92 -7.60 -11.34 -7.29
CA ASN A 92 -8.42 -10.60 -8.24
C ASN A 92 -8.10 -9.09 -8.19
N ALA A 93 -7.96 -8.51 -7.00
CA ALA A 93 -7.59 -7.10 -6.82
C ALA A 93 -6.22 -6.80 -7.43
N MET A 94 -5.23 -7.64 -7.21
CA MET A 94 -3.89 -7.49 -7.79
C MET A 94 -3.89 -7.60 -9.32
N ALA A 95 -4.76 -8.44 -9.88
CA ALA A 95 -4.94 -8.54 -11.34
C ALA A 95 -5.49 -7.22 -11.92
N GLU A 96 -6.45 -6.58 -11.27
CA GLU A 96 -7.00 -5.26 -11.69
C GLU A 96 -5.94 -4.16 -11.64
N LEU A 97 -5.11 -4.13 -10.60
CA LEU A 97 -4.03 -3.16 -10.44
C LEU A 97 -2.80 -3.47 -11.32
N GLY A 98 -2.71 -4.70 -11.84
CA GLY A 98 -1.58 -5.18 -12.66
C GLY A 98 -0.35 -5.58 -11.83
N VAL A 99 -0.49 -5.75 -10.51
CA VAL A 99 0.58 -6.20 -9.60
C VAL A 99 0.75 -7.71 -9.74
N LYS A 100 1.97 -8.16 -10.04
CA LYS A 100 2.28 -9.57 -10.29
C LYS A 100 2.99 -10.25 -9.13
N ASP A 101 3.69 -9.50 -8.30
CA ASP A 101 4.40 -10.01 -7.14
C ASP A 101 3.67 -9.57 -5.87
N PHE A 102 2.86 -10.47 -5.31
CA PHE A 102 2.19 -10.28 -4.03
C PHE A 102 2.34 -11.56 -3.20
N ARG A 103 2.60 -11.38 -1.92
CA ARG A 103 3.03 -12.46 -1.03
C ARG A 103 2.41 -12.30 0.34
N PHE A 104 2.10 -13.40 1.01
CA PHE A 104 1.83 -13.40 2.44
C PHE A 104 3.13 -13.55 3.24
N LEU A 105 3.28 -12.77 4.29
CA LEU A 105 4.49 -12.77 5.12
C LEU A 105 4.75 -14.16 5.70
N GLY A 106 5.98 -14.67 5.50
CA GLY A 106 6.42 -15.98 5.98
C GLY A 106 5.89 -17.20 5.23
N ALA A 107 4.94 -17.01 4.29
CA ALA A 107 4.41 -18.11 3.48
C ALA A 107 5.48 -18.77 2.61
N PRO A 108 5.37 -20.09 2.31
CA PRO A 108 4.35 -21.02 2.82
C PRO A 108 4.71 -21.67 4.18
N VAL A 109 5.86 -21.34 4.75
CA VAL A 109 6.43 -22.07 5.91
C VAL A 109 5.81 -21.63 7.22
N LYS A 110 5.64 -20.30 7.41
CA LYS A 110 5.05 -19.70 8.59
C LYS A 110 4.08 -18.61 8.19
N GLN A 111 2.89 -18.68 8.74
CA GLN A 111 1.86 -17.67 8.56
C GLN A 111 1.29 -17.32 9.92
N TRP A 112 1.00 -16.05 10.10
CA TRP A 112 0.29 -15.56 11.28
C TRP A 112 -1.16 -15.31 10.93
N ARG A 113 -2.04 -15.61 11.86
CA ARG A 113 -3.46 -15.33 11.77
C ARG A 113 -3.73 -13.87 12.09
N ASP A 114 -4.81 -13.32 11.56
CA ASP A 114 -5.39 -12.03 11.95
C ASP A 114 -5.66 -12.00 13.45
N SER A 115 -5.36 -10.87 14.07
CA SER A 115 -5.48 -10.68 15.52
C SER A 115 -6.85 -10.15 15.95
N GLY A 116 -7.70 -9.77 15.02
CA GLY A 116 -8.94 -9.03 15.30
C GLY A 116 -8.68 -7.62 15.84
N MET A 117 -9.74 -6.89 16.15
CA MET A 117 -9.65 -5.54 16.68
C MET A 117 -9.00 -5.52 18.08
N MET A 118 -8.32 -4.40 18.41
CA MET A 118 -7.66 -4.22 19.70
C MET A 118 -8.60 -4.48 20.87
N GLY A 119 -8.18 -5.34 21.81
CA GLY A 119 -8.93 -5.69 23.01
C GLY A 119 -9.97 -6.78 22.83
N THR A 120 -10.03 -7.43 21.66
CA THR A 120 -10.90 -8.60 21.43
C THR A 120 -10.21 -9.91 21.82
N GLU A 121 -11.00 -10.98 22.02
CA GLU A 121 -10.50 -12.31 22.42
C GLU A 121 -9.39 -12.86 21.50
N PRO A 122 -9.48 -12.73 20.14
CA PRO A 122 -8.43 -13.21 19.26
C PRO A 122 -7.03 -12.67 19.57
N ASN A 123 -6.90 -11.46 20.16
CA ASN A 123 -5.60 -10.91 20.53
C ASN A 123 -4.76 -11.79 21.46
N GLU A 124 -5.41 -12.63 22.29
CA GLU A 124 -4.76 -13.50 23.28
C GLU A 124 -4.22 -14.80 22.68
N ARG A 125 -4.53 -15.12 21.43
CA ARG A 125 -4.09 -16.35 20.78
C ARG A 125 -2.60 -16.27 20.45
N ALA A 126 -1.90 -17.38 20.61
CA ALA A 126 -0.45 -17.45 20.35
C ALA A 126 -0.07 -17.45 18.85
N ASP A 127 -1.03 -17.76 17.96
CA ASP A 127 -0.83 -17.89 16.52
C ASP A 127 -1.16 -16.61 15.74
N VAL A 128 -1.63 -15.55 16.42
CA VAL A 128 -1.98 -14.27 15.77
C VAL A 128 -0.76 -13.37 15.56
N PHE A 129 -0.88 -12.48 14.60
CA PHE A 129 0.21 -11.61 14.19
C PHE A 129 0.62 -10.61 15.29
N TRP A 130 -0.33 -10.13 16.10
CA TRP A 130 -0.04 -9.26 17.24
C TRP A 130 0.93 -9.90 18.24
N GLN A 131 0.82 -11.22 18.48
CA GLN A 131 1.68 -11.98 19.39
C GLN A 131 3.00 -12.45 18.76
N ALA A 132 3.20 -12.21 17.46
CA ALA A 132 4.42 -12.60 16.77
C ALA A 132 5.65 -11.94 17.41
N ASP A 133 6.75 -12.71 17.57
CA ASP A 133 8.05 -12.13 17.86
C ASP A 133 8.45 -11.17 16.73
N LEU A 134 8.84 -9.94 17.10
CA LEU A 134 9.10 -8.90 16.14
C LEU A 134 10.29 -9.23 15.22
N ASP A 135 11.38 -9.75 15.78
CA ASP A 135 12.56 -10.07 14.99
C ASP A 135 12.32 -11.30 14.09
N GLU A 136 11.52 -12.27 14.56
CA GLU A 136 11.11 -13.41 13.73
C GLU A 136 10.29 -12.93 12.52
N ALA A 137 9.23 -12.15 12.72
CA ALA A 137 8.41 -11.64 11.65
C ALA A 137 9.19 -10.70 10.71
N ALA A 138 10.02 -9.82 11.27
CA ALA A 138 10.88 -8.93 10.50
C ALA A 138 11.90 -9.69 9.63
N ASN A 139 12.46 -10.80 10.11
CA ASN A 139 13.37 -11.63 9.33
C ASN A 139 12.69 -12.32 8.13
N GLU A 140 11.39 -12.63 8.21
CA GLU A 140 10.64 -13.08 7.02
C GLU A 140 10.53 -11.96 5.97
N LEU A 141 10.32 -10.72 6.40
CA LEU A 141 10.33 -9.58 5.48
C LEU A 141 11.73 -9.31 4.90
N VAL A 142 12.80 -9.47 5.70
CA VAL A 142 14.20 -9.31 5.24
C VAL A 142 14.50 -10.22 4.04
N LYS A 143 14.01 -11.46 4.02
CA LYS A 143 14.19 -12.38 2.89
C LYS A 143 13.64 -11.78 1.60
N ILE A 144 12.43 -11.21 1.68
CA ILE A 144 11.77 -10.56 0.55
C ILE A 144 12.54 -9.30 0.12
N VAL A 145 12.95 -8.46 1.07
CA VAL A 145 13.71 -7.23 0.80
C VAL A 145 15.05 -7.55 0.10
N LEU A 146 15.78 -8.57 0.55
CA LEU A 146 17.06 -8.96 -0.05
C LEU A 146 16.89 -9.56 -1.46
N GLU A 147 15.76 -10.23 -1.73
CA GLU A 147 15.42 -10.76 -3.04
C GLU A 147 15.00 -9.65 -4.00
N THR A 148 14.02 -8.83 -3.61
CA THR A 148 13.39 -7.83 -4.48
C THR A 148 14.18 -6.52 -4.55
N LYS A 149 15.00 -6.22 -3.56
CA LYS A 149 15.86 -5.04 -3.44
C LYS A 149 15.11 -3.73 -3.70
N PRO A 150 14.03 -3.45 -2.94
CA PRO A 150 13.24 -2.23 -3.15
C PRO A 150 14.03 -0.99 -2.74
N GLN A 151 13.88 0.08 -3.50
CA GLN A 151 14.42 1.39 -3.14
C GLN A 151 13.43 2.20 -2.31
N VAL A 152 12.13 1.96 -2.50
CA VAL A 152 11.04 2.65 -1.82
C VAL A 152 10.17 1.62 -1.11
N MET A 153 9.77 1.92 0.13
CA MET A 153 8.83 1.12 0.90
C MET A 153 7.68 1.99 1.42
N ILE A 154 6.46 1.45 1.38
CA ILE A 154 5.26 2.06 1.95
C ILE A 154 4.69 1.13 3.02
N THR A 155 4.25 1.70 4.16
CA THR A 155 3.54 1.00 5.22
C THR A 155 2.68 1.97 6.02
N TYR A 156 2.13 1.56 7.16
CA TYR A 156 1.36 2.41 8.07
C TYR A 156 2.26 3.32 8.92
N ASP A 157 1.65 4.31 9.58
CA ASP A 157 2.27 5.02 10.68
C ASP A 157 2.39 4.12 11.94
N GLU A 158 3.03 4.64 12.99
CA GLU A 158 3.26 3.91 14.25
C GLU A 158 1.99 3.52 15.00
N PHE A 159 0.87 4.21 14.73
CA PHE A 159 -0.44 3.91 15.30
C PHE A 159 -1.27 2.95 14.41
N GLY A 160 -0.74 2.56 13.24
CA GLY A 160 -1.47 1.70 12.30
C GLY A 160 -2.70 2.37 11.71
N GLY A 161 -2.66 3.69 11.51
CA GLY A 161 -3.80 4.49 11.05
C GLY A 161 -4.87 4.69 12.11
N TYR A 162 -5.63 3.65 12.45
CA TYR A 162 -6.76 3.71 13.38
C TYR A 162 -6.63 2.80 14.62
N GLY A 163 -5.46 2.21 14.84
CA GLY A 163 -5.17 1.45 16.06
C GLY A 163 -5.46 -0.06 15.98
N HIS A 164 -5.62 -0.62 14.77
CA HIS A 164 -5.70 -2.08 14.62
C HIS A 164 -4.37 -2.71 15.03
N PRO A 165 -4.35 -3.79 15.87
CA PRO A 165 -3.10 -4.38 16.33
C PRO A 165 -2.21 -4.87 15.19
N ASP A 166 -2.78 -5.45 14.15
CA ASP A 166 -2.02 -5.95 13.00
C ASP A 166 -1.44 -4.83 12.13
N HIS A 167 -2.10 -3.67 12.04
CA HIS A 167 -1.54 -2.49 11.36
C HIS A 167 -0.33 -1.94 12.11
N ILE A 168 -0.43 -1.86 13.46
CA ILE A 168 0.68 -1.46 14.33
C ILE A 168 1.84 -2.46 14.19
N LYS A 169 1.54 -3.77 14.20
CA LYS A 169 2.54 -4.82 14.04
C LYS A 169 3.17 -4.80 12.63
N ALA A 170 2.40 -4.58 11.57
CA ALA A 170 2.90 -4.45 10.20
C ALA A 170 3.86 -3.27 10.07
N HIS A 171 3.52 -2.11 10.68
CA HIS A 171 4.45 -0.99 10.80
C HIS A 171 5.75 -1.41 11.49
N GLN A 172 5.66 -2.03 12.68
CA GLN A 172 6.83 -2.45 13.45
C GLN A 172 7.71 -3.43 12.65
N VAL A 173 7.10 -4.42 11.99
CA VAL A 173 7.80 -5.40 11.15
C VAL A 173 8.45 -4.74 9.93
N ALA A 174 7.78 -3.80 9.27
CA ALA A 174 8.31 -3.07 8.14
C ALA A 174 9.54 -2.23 8.53
N MET A 175 9.44 -1.46 9.61
CA MET A 175 10.54 -0.62 10.08
C MET A 175 11.71 -1.46 10.58
N ARG A 176 11.45 -2.51 11.37
CA ARG A 176 12.47 -3.44 11.85
C ARG A 176 13.13 -4.23 10.71
N GLY A 177 12.32 -4.70 9.76
CA GLY A 177 12.80 -5.39 8.56
C GLY A 177 13.74 -4.53 7.70
N ALA A 178 13.41 -3.23 7.54
CA ALA A 178 14.27 -2.29 6.84
C ALA A 178 15.63 -2.09 7.56
N GLU A 179 15.64 -2.03 8.89
CA GLU A 179 16.89 -1.95 9.68
C GLU A 179 17.75 -3.21 9.54
N LEU A 180 17.15 -4.39 9.64
CA LEU A 180 17.84 -5.67 9.52
C LEU A 180 18.35 -5.90 8.10
N ALA A 181 17.56 -5.56 7.08
CA ALA A 181 17.98 -5.64 5.67
C ALA A 181 19.19 -4.73 5.38
N ALA A 182 19.22 -3.53 5.97
CA ALA A 182 20.38 -2.63 5.83
C ALA A 182 21.66 -3.27 6.41
N LYS A 183 21.57 -3.93 7.56
CA LYS A 183 22.70 -4.69 8.16
C LYS A 183 23.09 -5.91 7.30
N ALA A 184 22.13 -6.49 6.57
CA ALA A 184 22.34 -7.61 5.66
C ALA A 184 22.79 -7.20 4.24
N GLY A 185 22.99 -5.89 3.98
CA GLY A 185 23.59 -5.38 2.75
C GLY A 185 22.61 -4.73 1.75
N TRP A 186 21.34 -4.55 2.10
CA TRP A 186 20.41 -3.77 1.27
C TRP A 186 19.71 -2.67 2.06
N GLN A 187 19.98 -1.42 1.71
CA GLN A 187 19.33 -0.26 2.33
C GLN A 187 18.20 0.26 1.46
N ILE A 188 16.98 0.28 2.01
CA ILE A 188 15.84 0.97 1.41
C ILE A 188 16.10 2.47 1.50
N SER A 189 16.06 3.17 0.36
CA SER A 189 16.41 4.59 0.24
C SER A 189 15.37 5.50 0.86
N LYS A 190 14.07 5.20 0.62
CA LYS A 190 12.96 5.99 1.14
C LYS A 190 11.89 5.09 1.76
N ILE A 191 11.36 5.54 2.89
CA ILE A 191 10.23 4.89 3.56
C ILE A 191 9.14 5.94 3.76
N TYR A 192 7.92 5.56 3.37
CA TYR A 192 6.73 6.38 3.48
C TYR A 192 5.69 5.68 4.35
N TRP A 193 4.96 6.48 5.12
CA TRP A 193 3.75 6.05 5.80
C TRP A 193 2.53 6.55 5.06
N ASN A 194 1.51 5.72 4.93
CA ASN A 194 0.19 6.12 4.47
C ASN A 194 -0.32 7.24 5.38
N THR A 195 -0.81 8.30 4.78
CA THR A 195 -1.25 9.48 5.53
C THR A 195 -2.53 10.02 4.90
N MET A 196 -3.55 10.22 5.71
CA MET A 196 -4.80 10.83 5.26
C MET A 196 -4.89 12.25 5.81
N PRO A 197 -4.77 13.29 4.97
CA PRO A 197 -4.78 14.70 5.41
C PRO A 197 -6.13 15.06 6.03
N ARG A 198 -6.11 15.73 7.17
CA ARG A 198 -7.30 16.18 7.88
C ARG A 198 -8.21 17.06 7.00
N SER A 199 -7.64 17.97 6.22
CA SER A 199 -8.39 18.84 5.32
C SER A 199 -9.11 18.07 4.21
N VAL A 200 -8.54 16.95 3.73
CA VAL A 200 -9.17 16.08 2.70
C VAL A 200 -10.34 15.31 3.32
N ILE A 201 -10.14 14.74 4.51
CA ILE A 201 -11.21 14.07 5.25
C ILE A 201 -12.35 15.03 5.56
N GLN A 202 -12.06 16.24 6.07
CA GLN A 202 -13.08 17.24 6.40
C GLN A 202 -13.92 17.59 5.16
N LYS A 203 -13.27 17.83 4.01
CA LYS A 203 -13.99 18.06 2.75
C LYS A 203 -14.88 16.87 2.35
N GLY A 204 -14.43 15.65 2.57
CA GLY A 204 -15.23 14.44 2.34
C GLY A 204 -16.47 14.42 3.23
N ILE A 205 -16.31 14.64 4.54
CA ILE A 205 -17.41 14.69 5.51
C ILE A 205 -18.42 15.78 5.14
N ASP A 206 -17.95 17.00 4.84
CA ASP A 206 -18.82 18.13 4.49
C ASP A 206 -19.65 17.80 3.23
N LYS A 207 -19.03 17.22 2.23
CA LYS A 207 -19.70 16.79 0.99
C LYS A 207 -20.72 15.68 1.22
N MET A 208 -20.40 14.70 2.06
CA MET A 208 -21.33 13.63 2.42
C MET A 208 -22.57 14.20 3.14
N LYS A 209 -22.37 15.16 4.04
CA LYS A 209 -23.48 15.86 4.71
C LYS A 209 -24.37 16.63 3.72
N GLU A 210 -23.79 17.29 2.71
CA GLU A 210 -24.55 18.00 1.67
C GLU A 210 -25.53 17.07 0.91
N VAL A 211 -25.17 15.80 0.74
CA VAL A 211 -26.01 14.80 0.06
C VAL A 211 -26.85 13.94 1.01
N GLY A 212 -26.85 14.29 2.31
CA GLY A 212 -27.62 13.58 3.34
C GLY A 212 -27.09 12.18 3.66
N SER A 213 -25.81 11.93 3.41
CA SER A 213 -25.12 10.67 3.68
C SER A 213 -24.17 10.81 4.86
N ASP A 214 -23.75 9.67 5.40
CA ASP A 214 -22.87 9.57 6.55
C ASP A 214 -21.45 9.08 6.14
N PHE A 215 -20.42 9.49 6.87
CA PHE A 215 -19.06 9.05 6.70
C PHE A 215 -18.52 8.48 8.03
N PHE A 216 -18.70 7.20 8.24
CA PHE A 216 -18.28 6.48 9.46
C PHE A 216 -18.85 7.08 10.78
N GLY A 217 -20.01 7.73 10.73
CA GLY A 217 -20.61 8.38 11.90
C GLY A 217 -19.88 9.66 12.34
N ALA A 218 -18.87 10.12 11.61
CA ALA A 218 -18.06 11.27 11.99
C ALA A 218 -18.76 12.60 11.69
N GLU A 219 -18.75 13.51 12.66
CA GLU A 219 -19.19 14.89 12.47
C GLU A 219 -18.09 15.80 11.96
N SER A 220 -16.85 15.47 12.26
CA SER A 220 -15.65 16.19 11.84
C SER A 220 -14.47 15.24 11.61
N ALA A 221 -13.42 15.73 10.95
CA ALA A 221 -12.20 14.96 10.77
C ALA A 221 -11.48 14.64 12.11
N ASP A 222 -11.76 15.41 13.16
CA ASP A 222 -11.19 15.19 14.50
C ASP A 222 -11.76 13.93 15.19
N ASP A 223 -12.92 13.44 14.73
CA ASP A 223 -13.54 12.22 15.23
C ASP A 223 -12.87 10.94 14.65
N LEU A 224 -12.02 11.11 13.65
CA LEU A 224 -11.39 9.99 12.93
C LEU A 224 -9.90 9.89 13.26
N PRO A 225 -9.44 8.79 13.90
CA PRO A 225 -8.06 8.64 14.38
C PRO A 225 -7.02 8.61 13.26
N PHE A 226 -7.42 8.27 12.04
CA PHE A 226 -6.56 8.23 10.87
C PHE A 226 -6.42 9.59 10.15
N ALA A 227 -7.22 10.61 10.52
CA ALA A 227 -7.07 11.96 9.98
C ALA A 227 -5.86 12.66 10.62
N LYS A 228 -4.83 12.91 9.82
CA LYS A 228 -3.56 13.49 10.30
C LYS A 228 -3.45 14.97 9.95
N PRO A 229 -2.69 15.76 10.75
CA PRO A 229 -2.39 17.14 10.41
C PRO A 229 -1.77 17.27 9.02
N ASP A 230 -2.23 18.25 8.23
CA ASP A 230 -1.81 18.42 6.83
C ASP A 230 -0.31 18.69 6.68
N GLU A 231 0.32 19.30 7.70
CA GLU A 231 1.76 19.55 7.74
C GLU A 231 2.63 18.30 7.81
N LEU A 232 2.05 17.14 8.17
CA LEU A 232 2.75 15.86 8.14
C LEU A 232 2.81 15.26 6.73
N VAL A 233 1.99 15.75 5.81
CA VAL A 233 1.95 15.26 4.44
C VAL A 233 3.13 15.81 3.66
N THR A 234 4.05 14.94 3.30
CA THR A 234 5.28 15.31 2.58
C THR A 234 5.23 14.99 1.10
N SER A 235 4.34 14.10 0.70
CA SER A 235 4.31 13.56 -0.66
C SER A 235 2.87 13.24 -1.09
N LEU A 236 2.62 13.39 -2.39
CA LEU A 236 1.34 13.14 -3.05
C LEU A 236 1.58 12.35 -4.33
N VAL A 237 0.87 11.25 -4.48
CA VAL A 237 0.71 10.57 -5.77
C VAL A 237 -0.68 10.89 -6.29
N SER A 238 -0.75 11.75 -7.32
CA SER A 238 -2.00 12.06 -8.01
C SER A 238 -2.03 11.31 -9.34
N ALA A 239 -2.97 10.37 -9.48
CA ALA A 239 -3.10 9.53 -10.66
C ALA A 239 -4.57 9.19 -10.94
N PRO A 240 -5.40 10.21 -11.23
CA PRO A 240 -6.84 10.05 -11.44
C PRO A 240 -7.18 9.13 -12.62
N GLU A 241 -6.27 8.96 -13.58
CA GLU A 241 -6.40 8.04 -14.70
C GLU A 241 -6.43 6.56 -14.30
N PHE A 242 -6.04 6.21 -13.07
CA PHE A 242 -6.07 4.85 -12.54
C PHE A 242 -7.20 4.61 -11.54
N VAL A 243 -8.09 5.56 -11.31
CA VAL A 243 -9.19 5.43 -10.35
C VAL A 243 -10.09 4.25 -10.69
N ASP A 244 -10.40 4.03 -11.97
CA ASP A 244 -11.23 2.89 -12.40
C ASP A 244 -10.62 1.55 -12.00
N LYS A 245 -9.28 1.42 -12.07
CA LYS A 245 -8.57 0.22 -11.62
C LYS A 245 -8.65 0.04 -10.10
N LYS A 246 -8.45 1.13 -9.34
CA LYS A 246 -8.61 1.10 -7.88
C LYS A 246 -10.01 0.69 -7.49
N MET A 247 -11.03 1.25 -8.14
CA MET A 247 -12.43 0.90 -7.87
C MET A 247 -12.76 -0.55 -8.22
N ALA A 248 -12.18 -1.09 -9.31
CA ALA A 248 -12.34 -2.50 -9.66
C ALA A 248 -11.67 -3.41 -8.63
N ALA A 249 -10.46 -3.06 -8.18
CA ALA A 249 -9.74 -3.80 -7.13
C ALA A 249 -10.50 -3.73 -5.78
N MET A 250 -11.04 -2.58 -5.38
CA MET A 250 -11.89 -2.47 -4.19
C MET A 250 -13.12 -3.38 -4.27
N LYS A 251 -13.75 -3.49 -5.44
CA LYS A 251 -14.90 -4.40 -5.67
C LYS A 251 -14.51 -5.87 -5.58
N ALA A 252 -13.26 -6.21 -5.87
CA ALA A 252 -12.77 -7.58 -5.74
C ALA A 252 -12.72 -8.07 -4.28
N HIS A 253 -12.66 -7.15 -3.31
CA HIS A 253 -12.73 -7.43 -1.88
C HIS A 253 -14.18 -7.42 -1.37
N GLU A 254 -15.06 -8.20 -2.03
CA GLU A 254 -16.50 -8.13 -1.81
C GLU A 254 -16.94 -8.46 -0.38
N THR A 255 -16.19 -9.34 0.32
CA THR A 255 -16.52 -9.69 1.71
C THR A 255 -16.22 -8.56 2.69
N GLN A 256 -15.34 -7.59 2.33
CA GLN A 256 -14.84 -6.53 3.20
C GLN A 256 -15.28 -5.12 2.77
N ILE A 257 -15.55 -4.91 1.49
CA ILE A 257 -15.87 -3.59 0.93
C ILE A 257 -17.21 -3.65 0.22
N SER A 258 -18.25 -3.12 0.87
CA SER A 258 -19.56 -2.99 0.25
C SER A 258 -19.57 -1.84 -0.76
N VAL A 259 -20.14 -2.08 -1.96
CA VAL A 259 -20.36 -1.03 -2.98
C VAL A 259 -21.34 0.06 -2.52
N ASP A 260 -22.16 -0.23 -1.53
CA ASP A 260 -23.07 0.73 -0.89
C ASP A 260 -22.49 1.30 0.41
N GLY A 261 -21.28 0.90 0.78
CA GLY A 261 -20.57 1.31 2.01
C GLY A 261 -19.87 2.66 1.89
N PRO A 262 -19.27 3.14 3.00
CA PRO A 262 -18.66 4.47 3.10
C PRO A 262 -17.58 4.74 2.05
N PHE A 263 -16.74 3.74 1.72
CA PHE A 263 -15.69 3.90 0.73
C PHE A 263 -16.23 4.22 -0.67
N PHE A 264 -17.32 3.54 -1.09
CA PHE A 264 -17.95 3.83 -2.36
C PHE A 264 -18.90 5.03 -2.30
N ALA A 265 -19.46 5.36 -1.14
CA ALA A 265 -20.33 6.51 -0.96
C ALA A 265 -19.63 7.81 -1.37
N LEU A 266 -18.34 7.98 -1.05
CA LEU A 266 -17.54 9.11 -1.50
C LEU A 266 -17.49 9.17 -3.04
N SER A 267 -17.10 8.09 -3.72
CA SER A 267 -17.02 8.07 -5.18
C SER A 267 -18.39 8.18 -5.86
N ASN A 268 -19.43 7.55 -5.31
CA ASN A 268 -20.78 7.61 -5.85
C ASN A 268 -21.40 9.01 -5.76
N ASN A 269 -21.11 9.77 -4.70
CA ASN A 269 -21.67 11.08 -4.44
C ASN A 269 -20.79 12.25 -4.91
N LEU A 270 -19.46 12.08 -4.90
CA LEU A 270 -18.48 13.14 -5.22
C LEU A 270 -17.77 12.92 -6.55
N GLY A 271 -17.98 11.76 -7.17
CA GLY A 271 -17.28 11.32 -8.37
C GLY A 271 -15.98 10.57 -8.07
N LEU A 272 -15.56 9.75 -9.03
CA LEU A 272 -14.43 8.84 -8.92
C LEU A 272 -13.09 9.54 -8.61
N SER A 273 -12.96 10.81 -8.99
CA SER A 273 -11.71 11.59 -8.78
C SER A 273 -11.27 11.73 -7.33
N VAL A 274 -12.18 11.52 -6.37
CA VAL A 274 -11.87 11.54 -4.93
C VAL A 274 -10.78 10.54 -4.56
N TRP A 275 -10.72 9.41 -5.24
CA TRP A 275 -9.74 8.34 -5.00
C TRP A 275 -8.48 8.43 -5.85
N GLY A 276 -8.35 9.50 -6.65
CA GLY A 276 -7.21 9.70 -7.55
C GLY A 276 -5.94 10.21 -6.87
N ASP A 277 -6.06 10.66 -5.62
CA ASP A 277 -4.96 11.23 -4.84
C ASP A 277 -4.66 10.35 -3.62
N GLU A 278 -3.40 9.98 -3.44
CA GLU A 278 -2.92 9.22 -2.29
C GLU A 278 -1.75 9.96 -1.64
N TYR A 279 -1.81 10.09 -0.32
CA TYR A 279 -0.93 10.98 0.44
C TYR A 279 0.00 10.19 1.36
N TYR A 280 1.20 10.75 1.57
CA TYR A 280 2.26 10.06 2.30
C TYR A 280 3.05 11.00 3.20
N THR A 281 3.58 10.44 4.30
CA THR A 281 4.60 11.06 5.14
C THR A 281 5.94 10.36 4.87
N LEU A 282 6.95 11.08 4.40
CA LEU A 282 8.31 10.58 4.26
C LEU A 282 8.98 10.51 5.63
N VAL A 283 9.37 9.31 6.06
CA VAL A 283 9.98 9.07 7.37
C VAL A 283 11.44 8.63 7.31
N LYS A 284 11.90 8.28 6.11
CA LYS A 284 13.31 8.00 5.82
C LYS A 284 13.67 8.48 4.43
N GLY A 285 14.83 9.09 4.30
CA GLY A 285 15.33 9.69 3.06
C GLY A 285 15.01 11.17 2.98
N ASP A 286 15.31 11.78 1.84
CA ASP A 286 15.13 13.21 1.60
C ASP A 286 14.11 13.45 0.48
N LYS A 287 13.29 14.52 0.63
CA LYS A 287 12.40 14.98 -0.44
C LYS A 287 13.21 15.49 -1.62
N ALA A 288 12.74 15.22 -2.84
CA ALA A 288 13.35 15.73 -4.07
C ALA A 288 12.30 16.18 -5.09
N GLN A 289 12.72 17.01 -6.07
CA GLN A 289 11.86 17.49 -7.15
C GLN A 289 11.26 16.33 -7.97
N PRO A 290 10.03 16.48 -8.53
CA PRO A 290 9.20 17.68 -8.55
C PRO A 290 8.36 17.87 -7.28
N PHE A 291 8.05 19.12 -6.95
CA PHE A 291 7.16 19.49 -5.84
C PHE A 291 5.87 20.15 -6.34
N ASP A 292 4.77 19.97 -5.60
CA ASP A 292 3.56 20.77 -5.79
C ASP A 292 3.68 22.17 -5.15
N ALA A 293 2.58 22.94 -5.18
CA ALA A 293 2.54 24.29 -4.61
C ALA A 293 2.68 24.31 -3.07
N ASP A 294 2.34 23.21 -2.41
CA ASP A 294 2.44 23.04 -0.96
C ASP A 294 3.79 22.43 -0.53
N GLY A 295 4.71 22.22 -1.50
CA GLY A 295 6.03 21.65 -1.25
C GLY A 295 6.02 20.13 -1.01
N ARG A 296 4.96 19.42 -1.45
CA ARG A 296 4.87 17.97 -1.42
C ARG A 296 5.58 17.39 -2.63
N GLU A 297 6.32 16.32 -2.42
CA GLU A 297 6.97 15.55 -3.49
C GLU A 297 5.93 14.81 -4.33
N LEU A 298 6.07 14.82 -5.66
CA LEU A 298 5.10 14.24 -6.60
C LEU A 298 5.51 12.88 -7.20
N ASP A 299 6.71 12.37 -6.89
CA ASP A 299 7.16 11.03 -7.26
C ASP A 299 7.97 10.43 -6.11
N LEU A 300 7.51 9.32 -5.56
CA LEU A 300 8.14 8.66 -4.40
C LEU A 300 9.57 8.18 -4.71
N PHE A 301 9.95 8.07 -5.98
CA PHE A 301 11.31 7.72 -6.42
C PHE A 301 12.19 8.94 -6.70
N SER A 302 11.69 10.16 -6.51
CA SER A 302 12.51 11.35 -6.72
C SER A 302 13.77 11.33 -5.86
N GLY A 303 14.94 11.63 -6.45
CA GLY A 303 16.23 11.61 -5.76
C GLY A 303 16.77 10.21 -5.40
N VAL A 304 16.10 9.13 -5.79
CA VAL A 304 16.59 7.75 -5.64
C VAL A 304 17.44 7.38 -6.84
N ASN A 305 18.64 6.83 -6.58
CA ASN A 305 19.64 6.45 -7.61
C ASN A 305 19.81 4.94 -7.67
#